data_b9185d04736ae9c216f7da550040ff28
#
_entry.id   b9185d04736ae9c216f7da550040ff28
#
_cell.length_a   1.000
_cell.length_b   1.000
_cell.length_c   1.000
_cell.angle_alpha   90.00
_cell.angle_beta   90.00
_cell.angle_gamma   90.00
#
_symmetry.space_group_name_H-M   'P 1'
#
loop_
_entity.id
_entity.type
_entity.pdbx_description
1 polymer ?
#
loop_
_entity_poly.entity_id
_entity_poly.type
_entity_poly.pdbx_seq_one_letter_code
_entity_poly.pdbx_strand_id
1 'polypeptide(L)'
;MNKINSNFEGQPIFVGMNIHKSSWNLGIHLNDMFVKNVCQKPNPSIMANYLKQHFPGASYKAAYEAGKFGFWIQRQLTSLGIECLVVNPADIPKSQKDSLQKTDPRDALNQR
;
A
#
# COMPACT_ATOMS: atom_id res chain seq x y z
N MET A 1 22.12 17.60 -4.40
CA MET A 1 21.68 17.35 -4.26
C MET A 1 21.09 17.02 -4.28
N ASN A 2 20.94 17.29 -4.19
CA ASN A 2 20.24 17.03 -4.06
C ASN A 2 19.44 16.82 -3.68
N LYS A 3 19.20 16.66 -3.36
CA LYS A 3 18.57 16.49 -2.91
C LYS A 3 17.58 16.70 -2.73
N ILE A 4 17.43 16.72 -2.72
CA ILE A 4 16.55 17.33 -2.60
C ILE A 4 15.38 17.05 -3.00
N ASN A 5 15.11 17.11 -3.71
CA ASN A 5 14.11 16.89 -4.37
C ASN A 5 13.45 15.66 -4.16
N SER A 6 13.96 14.80 -4.02
CA SER A 6 13.46 13.49 -3.79
C SER A 6 13.04 13.29 -2.37
N ASN A 7 12.91 14.35 -1.65
CA ASN A 7 12.60 14.25 -0.26
C ASN A 7 11.10 14.35 -0.02
N PHE A 8 10.54 13.30 0.56
CA PHE A 8 9.12 13.26 0.88
C PHE A 8 8.91 13.36 2.39
N GLU A 9 9.82 13.97 3.06
CA GLU A 9 9.81 14.01 4.51
C GLU A 9 8.50 14.56 5.05
N GLY A 10 7.88 13.82 5.96
CA GLY A 10 6.63 14.22 6.57
C GLY A 10 5.41 14.06 5.71
N GLN A 11 5.57 13.65 4.47
CA GLN A 11 4.42 13.49 3.59
C GLN A 11 3.83 12.11 3.72
N PRO A 12 2.50 12.01 3.74
CA PRO A 12 1.86 10.70 3.90
C PRO A 12 1.83 9.94 2.59
N ILE A 13 2.37 8.75 2.62
CA ILE A 13 2.25 7.78 1.54
C ILE A 13 1.30 6.71 2.03
N PHE A 14 0.22 6.50 1.32
CA PHE A 14 -0.73 5.46 1.64
C PHE A 14 -0.72 4.39 0.57
N VAL A 15 -0.66 3.14 0.99
CA VAL A 15 -0.63 2.01 0.08
C VAL A 15 -1.83 1.11 0.35
N GLY A 16 -2.71 1.02 -0.63
CA GLY A 16 -3.78 0.03 -0.59
C GLY A 16 -3.24 -1.25 -1.18
N MET A 17 -3.27 -2.33 -0.41
CA MET A 17 -2.66 -3.58 -0.83
C MET A 17 -3.70 -4.58 -1.26
N ASN A 18 -3.51 -5.12 -2.44
CA ASN A 18 -4.34 -6.20 -2.95
C ASN A 18 -3.49 -7.45 -2.90
N ILE A 19 -3.78 -8.30 -1.91
CA ILE A 19 -2.95 -9.46 -1.60
C ILE A 19 -3.43 -10.67 -2.37
N HIS A 20 -2.52 -11.26 -3.12
CA HIS A 20 -2.77 -12.51 -3.81
C HIS A 20 -1.72 -13.52 -3.39
N LYS A 21 -1.99 -14.78 -3.67
CA LYS A 21 -1.11 -15.85 -3.24
C LYS A 21 0.30 -15.69 -3.78
N SER A 22 0.42 -15.30 -5.03
CA SER A 22 1.73 -15.27 -5.69
C SER A 22 2.23 -13.87 -6.01
N SER A 23 1.44 -12.86 -5.71
CA SER A 23 1.87 -11.48 -5.99
C SER A 23 1.04 -10.51 -5.19
N TRP A 24 1.61 -9.36 -4.92
CA TRP A 24 0.91 -8.27 -4.25
C TRP A 24 0.81 -7.10 -5.22
N ASN A 25 -0.37 -6.49 -5.29
CA ASN A 25 -0.55 -5.26 -6.02
C ASN A 25 -0.67 -4.12 -5.04
N LEU A 26 0.14 -3.09 -5.25
CA LEU A 26 0.21 -1.95 -4.34
C LEU A 26 -0.29 -0.72 -5.07
N GLY A 27 -1.36 -0.13 -4.56
CA GLY A 27 -1.84 1.15 -5.07
C GLY A 27 -1.31 2.26 -4.20
N ILE A 28 -0.40 3.05 -4.74
CA ILE A 28 0.30 4.05 -3.95
C ILE A 28 -0.32 5.42 -4.14
N HIS A 29 -0.61 6.07 -3.02
CA HIS A 29 -1.21 7.40 -3.00
C HIS A 29 -0.33 8.35 -2.19
N LEU A 30 -0.23 9.57 -2.66
CA LEU A 30 0.44 10.64 -1.94
C LEU A 30 -0.59 11.73 -1.69
N ASN A 31 -0.89 12.00 -0.42
CA ASN A 31 -1.87 13.04 -0.07
C ASN A 31 -3.19 12.85 -0.83
N ASP A 32 -3.72 11.63 -0.80
CA ASP A 32 -4.97 11.27 -1.45
C ASP A 32 -4.91 11.32 -2.97
N MET A 33 -3.76 11.59 -3.53
CA MET A 33 -3.62 11.59 -4.98
C MET A 33 -2.98 10.28 -5.41
N PHE A 34 -3.62 9.58 -6.33
CA PHE A 34 -3.10 8.33 -6.83
C PHE A 34 -1.79 8.58 -7.58
N VAL A 35 -0.77 7.81 -7.25
CA VAL A 35 0.53 7.92 -7.90
C VAL A 35 0.73 6.81 -8.91
N LYS A 36 0.64 5.56 -8.46
CA LYS A 36 0.82 4.44 -9.38
C LYS A 36 0.49 3.12 -8.72
N ASN A 37 0.33 2.10 -9.54
CA ASN A 37 0.21 0.73 -9.10
C ASN A 37 1.54 0.03 -9.29
N VAL A 38 1.89 -0.83 -8.35
CA VAL A 38 3.11 -1.61 -8.43
C VAL A 38 2.76 -3.05 -8.11
N CYS A 39 3.30 -3.97 -8.89
CA CYS A 39 3.12 -5.39 -8.63
C CYS A 39 4.45 -5.95 -8.16
N GLN A 40 4.42 -6.73 -7.08
CA GLN A 40 5.65 -7.27 -6.52
C GLN A 40 5.43 -8.66 -5.97
N LYS A 41 6.52 -9.31 -5.60
CA LYS A 41 6.44 -10.58 -4.93
C LYS A 41 5.85 -10.40 -3.53
N PRO A 42 5.20 -11.44 -2.99
CA PRO A 42 4.55 -11.34 -1.68
C PRO A 42 5.57 -11.34 -0.54
N ASN A 43 6.20 -10.22 -0.34
CA ASN A 43 7.26 -10.09 0.64
C ASN A 43 7.24 -8.69 1.24
N PRO A 44 7.02 -8.56 2.57
CA PRO A 44 6.97 -7.24 3.20
C PRO A 44 8.27 -6.46 3.09
N SER A 45 9.41 -7.13 3.11
CA SER A 45 10.69 -6.43 3.01
C SER A 45 10.85 -5.76 1.65
N ILE A 46 10.39 -6.44 0.60
CA ILE A 46 10.45 -5.85 -0.73
C ILE A 46 9.63 -4.57 -0.78
N MET A 47 8.44 -4.62 -0.20
CA MET A 47 7.57 -3.45 -0.17
C MET A 47 8.21 -2.31 0.63
N ALA A 48 8.75 -2.62 1.81
CA ALA A 48 9.35 -1.60 2.63
C ALA A 48 10.54 -0.95 1.92
N ASN A 49 11.38 -1.76 1.31
CA ASN A 49 12.53 -1.23 0.59
C ASN A 49 12.11 -0.35 -0.58
N TYR A 50 11.10 -0.79 -1.31
CA TYR A 50 10.60 -0.01 -2.43
C TYR A 50 10.12 1.37 -1.97
N LEU A 51 9.31 1.39 -0.93
CA LEU A 51 8.75 2.65 -0.45
C LEU A 51 9.83 3.59 0.07
N LYS A 52 10.81 3.06 0.81
CA LYS A 52 11.85 3.90 1.36
C LYS A 52 12.79 4.40 0.28
N GLN A 53 12.95 3.63 -0.79
CA GLN A 53 13.83 4.02 -1.87
C GLN A 53 13.18 5.09 -2.77
N HIS A 54 11.90 4.95 -3.04
CA HIS A 54 11.22 5.85 -3.95
C HIS A 54 10.56 7.04 -3.27
N PHE A 55 10.28 6.93 -1.98
CA PHE A 55 9.64 8.01 -1.23
C PHE A 55 10.38 8.21 0.10
N PRO A 56 11.65 8.59 0.03
CA PRO A 56 12.45 8.69 1.27
C PRO A 56 11.90 9.73 2.22
N GLY A 57 11.85 9.38 3.49
CA GLY A 57 11.43 10.30 4.53
C GLY A 57 9.93 10.41 4.72
N ALA A 58 9.15 9.71 3.92
CA ALA A 58 7.71 9.81 4.01
C ALA A 58 7.18 9.06 5.23
N SER A 59 5.93 9.35 5.55
CA SER A 59 5.20 8.59 6.56
C SER A 59 4.43 7.50 5.83
N TYR A 60 4.80 6.25 6.07
CA TYR A 60 4.25 5.13 5.30
C TYR A 60 3.10 4.46 6.02
N LYS A 61 1.97 4.38 5.35
CA LYS A 61 0.78 3.70 5.87
C LYS A 61 0.26 2.75 4.81
N ALA A 62 -0.25 1.61 5.25
CA ALA A 62 -0.78 0.61 4.34
C ALA A 62 -2.03 0.01 4.94
N ALA A 63 -2.85 -0.59 4.06
CA ALA A 63 -4.04 -1.28 4.51
C ALA A 63 -4.32 -2.44 3.57
N TYR A 64 -4.84 -3.54 4.13
CA TYR A 64 -5.28 -4.66 3.31
C TYR A 64 -6.43 -5.36 4.02
N GLU A 65 -7.20 -6.14 3.26
CA GLU A 65 -8.30 -6.90 3.82
C GLU A 65 -7.77 -8.20 4.40
N ALA A 66 -8.26 -8.53 5.60
CA ALA A 66 -7.76 -9.69 6.34
C ALA A 66 -7.87 -10.98 5.53
N GLY A 67 -9.03 -11.48 5.30
CA GLY A 67 -9.20 -12.71 4.56
C GLY A 67 -8.34 -13.84 5.11
N LYS A 68 -7.93 -14.73 4.25
CA LYS A 68 -7.18 -15.91 4.64
C LYS A 68 -5.71 -15.66 4.92
N PHE A 69 -5.24 -14.46 4.68
CA PHE A 69 -3.82 -14.17 4.90
C PHE A 69 -3.51 -13.72 6.33
N GLY A 70 -4.53 -13.38 7.12
CA GLY A 70 -4.33 -13.08 8.52
C GLY A 70 -3.55 -11.81 8.78
N PHE A 71 -2.85 -11.80 9.91
CA PHE A 71 -2.19 -10.58 10.39
C PHE A 71 -0.68 -10.61 10.31
N TRP A 72 -0.09 -11.65 9.74
CA TRP A 72 1.37 -11.74 9.73
C TRP A 72 1.99 -10.63 8.90
N ILE A 73 1.30 -10.21 7.84
CA ILE A 73 1.80 -9.14 6.98
C ILE A 73 1.83 -7.84 7.76
N GLN A 74 0.76 -7.57 8.50
CA GLN A 74 0.69 -6.36 9.29
C GLN A 74 1.82 -6.30 10.32
N ARG A 75 2.07 -7.41 10.99
CA ARG A 75 3.13 -7.45 11.99
C ARG A 75 4.49 -7.19 11.36
N GLN A 76 4.74 -7.77 10.20
CA GLN A 76 6.02 -7.57 9.55
C GLN A 76 6.19 -6.16 9.02
N LEU A 77 5.17 -5.61 8.41
CA LEU A 77 5.26 -4.25 7.91
C LEU A 77 5.47 -3.26 9.05
N THR A 78 4.80 -3.48 10.17
CA THR A 78 4.97 -2.61 11.32
C THR A 78 6.41 -2.64 11.81
N SER A 79 7.01 -3.81 11.84
CA SER A 79 8.40 -3.91 12.29
C SER A 79 9.36 -3.26 11.30
N LEU A 80 8.94 -3.07 10.07
CA LEU A 80 9.77 -2.43 9.05
C LEU A 80 9.50 -0.93 8.92
N GLY A 81 8.68 -0.37 9.82
CA GLY A 81 8.46 1.06 9.83
C GLY A 81 7.26 1.51 9.02
N ILE A 82 6.40 0.58 8.63
CA ILE A 82 5.19 0.92 7.87
C ILE A 82 3.98 0.65 8.75
N GLU A 83 3.23 1.69 9.04
CA GLU A 83 2.01 1.54 9.81
C GLU A 83 0.99 0.82 8.96
N CYS A 84 0.52 -0.32 9.42
CA CYS A 84 -0.35 -1.15 8.61
C CYS A 84 -1.67 -1.42 9.31
N LEU A 85 -2.74 -1.21 8.58
CA LEU A 85 -4.08 -1.45 9.07
C LEU A 85 -4.66 -2.68 8.38
N VAL A 86 -5.17 -3.60 9.15
CA VAL A 86 -5.87 -4.77 8.61
C VAL A 86 -7.35 -4.52 8.78
N VAL A 87 -8.08 -4.56 7.67
CA VAL A 87 -9.50 -4.27 7.70
C VAL A 87 -10.30 -5.53 7.43
N ASN A 88 -11.46 -5.58 8.05
CA ASN A 88 -12.38 -6.68 7.86
C ASN A 88 -13.35 -6.28 6.76
N PRO A 89 -13.48 -7.09 5.70
CA PRO A 89 -14.38 -6.71 4.60
C PRO A 89 -15.79 -6.39 5.06
N ALA A 90 -16.26 -7.04 6.10
CA ALA A 90 -17.60 -6.80 6.60
C ALA A 90 -17.76 -5.43 7.26
N ASP A 91 -16.65 -4.82 7.67
CA ASP A 91 -16.66 -3.54 8.35
C ASP A 91 -16.35 -2.37 7.44
N ILE A 92 -16.11 -2.63 6.16
CA ILE A 92 -15.72 -1.57 5.23
C ILE A 92 -16.95 -1.03 4.53
N PRO A 93 -17.21 0.28 4.64
CA PRO A 93 -18.28 0.86 3.84
C PRO A 93 -18.01 0.63 2.36
N LYS A 94 -19.08 0.51 1.59
CA LYS A 94 -18.95 0.18 0.19
C LYS A 94 -18.02 1.13 -0.54
N SER A 95 -18.12 2.41 -0.26
CA SER A 95 -17.28 3.38 -0.94
C SER A 95 -15.80 3.17 -0.64
N GLN A 96 -15.47 2.83 0.59
CA GLN A 96 -14.08 2.58 0.96
C GLN A 96 -13.59 1.28 0.37
N LYS A 97 -14.46 0.28 0.30
CA LYS A 97 -14.07 -0.98 -0.31
C LYS A 97 -13.75 -0.78 -1.77
N ASP A 98 -14.54 0.02 -2.47
CA ASP A 98 -14.26 0.34 -3.86
C ASP A 98 -12.93 1.04 -3.99
N SER A 99 -12.63 1.93 -3.05
CA SER A 99 -11.37 2.65 -3.08
C SER A 99 -10.18 1.70 -2.97
N LEU A 100 -10.27 0.71 -2.06
CA LEU A 100 -9.21 -0.28 -1.93
C LEU A 100 -9.07 -1.11 -3.19
N GLN A 101 -10.19 -1.49 -3.78
CA GLN A 101 -10.16 -2.28 -4.99
C GLN A 101 -9.58 -1.53 -6.16
N LYS A 102 -9.70 -0.22 -6.16
CA LYS A 102 -9.14 0.59 -7.22
C LYS A 102 -7.62 0.57 -7.23
N THR A 103 -7.01 0.04 -6.19
CA THR A 103 -5.57 -0.12 -6.21
C THR A 103 -5.14 -1.28 -7.08
N ASP A 104 -6.08 -2.14 -7.47
CA ASP A 104 -5.80 -3.25 -8.35
C ASP A 104 -5.64 -2.71 -9.77
N PRO A 105 -4.54 -3.02 -10.46
CA PRO A 105 -4.33 -2.51 -11.82
C PRO A 105 -5.47 -2.85 -12.76
N ARG A 106 -6.06 -4.03 -12.61
CA ARG A 106 -7.18 -4.39 -13.46
C ARG A 106 -8.35 -3.45 -13.26
N ASP A 107 -8.65 -3.14 -12.01
CA ASP A 107 -9.75 -2.24 -11.73
C ASP A 107 -9.47 -0.86 -12.26
N ALA A 108 -8.25 -0.40 -12.12
CA ALA A 108 -7.88 0.91 -12.62
C ALA A 108 -8.03 0.99 -14.12
N LEU A 109 -7.66 -0.07 -14.82
CA LEU A 109 -7.75 -0.08 -16.26
C LEU A 109 -9.16 -0.22 -16.77
N ASN A 110 -9.93 -1.10 -16.15
CA ASN A 110 -11.26 -1.38 -16.63
C ASN A 110 -12.29 -0.38 -16.17
N GLN A 111 -12.05 0.19 -15.01
CA GLN A 111 -12.96 1.19 -14.48
C GLN A 111 -14.38 0.73 -14.49
N ARG A 112 -14.58 -0.50 -14.15
CA ARG A 112 -15.93 -1.02 -14.14
C ARG A 112 -16.83 -0.34 -13.23
#